data_5867ba5810d46fcc7cc53b818c4bcdd1
#
_entry.id   5867ba5810d46fcc7cc53b818c4bcdd1
#
_cell.length_a   1.000
_cell.length_b   1.000
_cell.length_c   1.000
_cell.angle_alpha   90.00
_cell.angle_beta   90.00
_cell.angle_gamma   90.00
#
_symmetry.space_group_name_H-M   'P 1'
#
loop_
_entity.id
_entity.type
_entity.pdbx_description
1 polymer ?
#
loop_
_entity_poly.entity_id
_entity_poly.type
_entity_poly.pdbx_seq_one_letter_code
_entity_poly.pdbx_strand_id
1 'polypeptide(L)'
;EALRKLANVKDFYALVFFKQNAELKDAYEKLIHAGASVARLSSEQRQTEREKALNGLKKRQIRLVLTTDVACRGLDIQKLPAVVNFDLPKDVNTYIHRIGRTGRMGASGSVVNLGNEHDLRKFKQLIKDETYEIETGYIFNQELTTEKNVETVRPQKLKKSVKKTAEKVEKQLP
;
A
#
# COMPACT_ATOMS: atom_id res chain seq x y z
N GLU A 1 -3.63 -8.15 -7.13
CA GLU A 1 -2.41 -8.80 -6.62
C GLU A 1 -1.74 -7.99 -5.50
N ALA A 2 -1.46 -6.68 -5.70
CA ALA A 2 -0.77 -5.84 -4.70
C ALA A 2 -1.49 -5.83 -3.34
N LEU A 3 -2.81 -5.61 -3.31
CA LEU A 3 -3.59 -5.62 -2.07
C LEU A 3 -3.58 -6.98 -1.38
N ARG A 4 -3.61 -8.08 -2.14
CA ARG A 4 -3.52 -9.43 -1.56
C ARG A 4 -2.18 -9.63 -0.86
N LYS A 5 -1.10 -9.15 -1.44
CA LYS A 5 0.23 -9.17 -0.82
C LYS A 5 0.26 -8.32 0.45
N LEU A 6 -0.28 -7.08 0.40
CA LEU A 6 -0.37 -6.18 1.56
C LEU A 6 -1.22 -6.77 2.69
N ALA A 7 -2.34 -7.45 2.36
CA ALA A 7 -3.18 -8.13 3.36
C ALA A 7 -2.45 -9.25 4.11
N ASN A 8 -1.38 -9.80 3.53
CA ASN A 8 -0.55 -10.83 4.14
C ASN A 8 0.72 -10.29 4.82
N VAL A 9 1.00 -8.99 4.73
CA VAL A 9 2.13 -8.37 5.43
C VAL A 9 1.90 -8.44 6.94
N LYS A 10 2.92 -8.88 7.68
CA LYS A 10 2.84 -9.02 9.13
C LYS A 10 2.54 -7.67 9.78
N ASP A 11 1.59 -7.66 10.70
CA ASP A 11 1.17 -6.47 11.47
C ASP A 11 0.77 -5.25 10.62
N PHE A 12 0.40 -5.46 9.35
CA PHE A 12 -0.05 -4.39 8.47
C PHE A 12 -1.57 -4.25 8.51
N TYR A 13 -2.05 -3.05 8.88
CA TYR A 13 -3.46 -2.70 9.02
C TYR A 13 -3.67 -1.33 8.37
N ALA A 14 -4.53 -1.23 7.36
CA ALA A 14 -4.64 -0.02 6.57
C ALA A 14 -6.05 0.33 6.11
N LEU A 15 -6.30 1.64 5.99
CA LEU A 15 -7.40 2.19 5.21
C LEU A 15 -6.96 2.35 3.76
N VAL A 16 -7.70 1.75 2.81
CA VAL A 16 -7.33 1.67 1.39
C VAL A 16 -8.27 2.53 0.56
N PHE A 17 -7.74 3.54 -0.11
CA PHE A 17 -8.49 4.48 -0.91
C PHE A 17 -8.57 4.08 -2.38
N PHE A 18 -9.81 3.95 -2.86
CA PHE A 18 -10.17 3.74 -4.27
C PHE A 18 -10.80 5.01 -4.85
N LYS A 19 -10.62 5.20 -6.14
CA LYS A 19 -11.28 6.28 -6.88
C LYS A 19 -12.75 5.96 -7.15
N GLN A 20 -13.06 4.70 -7.47
CA GLN A 20 -14.39 4.26 -7.91
C GLN A 20 -14.94 3.12 -7.04
N ASN A 21 -16.26 3.18 -6.79
CA ASN A 21 -16.93 2.17 -5.98
C ASN A 21 -17.00 0.80 -6.67
N ALA A 22 -17.02 0.76 -8.01
CA ALA A 22 -17.02 -0.48 -8.78
C ALA A 22 -15.72 -1.26 -8.58
N GLU A 23 -14.56 -0.60 -8.69
CA GLU A 23 -13.24 -1.21 -8.46
C GLU A 23 -13.06 -1.67 -7.00
N LEU A 24 -13.58 -0.86 -6.05
CA LEU A 24 -13.60 -1.22 -4.64
C LEU A 24 -14.38 -2.52 -4.41
N LYS A 25 -15.58 -2.64 -4.99
CA LYS A 25 -16.43 -3.85 -4.85
C LYS A 25 -15.71 -5.09 -5.39
N ASP A 26 -15.15 -5.00 -6.62
CA ASP A 26 -14.40 -6.10 -7.24
C ASP A 26 -13.17 -6.50 -6.39
N ALA A 27 -12.42 -5.52 -5.89
CA ALA A 27 -11.28 -5.79 -5.00
C ALA A 27 -11.71 -6.43 -3.68
N TYR A 28 -12.82 -5.97 -3.08
CA TYR A 28 -13.38 -6.53 -1.86
C TYR A 28 -13.75 -8.01 -2.02
N GLU A 29 -14.48 -8.35 -3.09
CA GLU A 29 -14.89 -9.73 -3.37
C GLU A 29 -13.68 -10.65 -3.58
N LYS A 30 -12.70 -10.21 -4.37
CA LYS A 30 -11.45 -10.96 -4.60
C LYS A 30 -10.65 -11.18 -3.30
N LEU A 31 -10.61 -10.21 -2.40
CA LEU A 31 -9.92 -10.33 -1.11
C LEU A 31 -10.66 -11.28 -0.17
N ILE A 32 -11.99 -11.22 -0.11
CA ILE A 32 -12.81 -12.17 0.67
C ILE A 32 -12.59 -13.60 0.18
N HIS A 33 -12.65 -13.83 -1.14
CA HIS A 33 -12.40 -15.17 -1.71
C HIS A 33 -10.98 -15.68 -1.42
N ALA A 34 -10.00 -14.78 -1.29
CA ALA A 34 -8.65 -15.12 -0.89
C ALA A 34 -8.47 -15.31 0.63
N GLY A 35 -9.55 -15.24 1.43
CA GLY A 35 -9.51 -15.42 2.88
C GLY A 35 -8.93 -14.24 3.65
N ALA A 36 -8.82 -13.05 3.04
CA ALA A 36 -8.28 -11.88 3.71
C ALA A 36 -9.29 -11.28 4.72
N SER A 37 -8.79 -10.79 5.86
CA SER A 37 -9.57 -10.02 6.82
C SER A 37 -9.79 -8.60 6.29
N VAL A 38 -10.93 -8.37 5.63
CA VAL A 38 -11.24 -7.13 4.94
C VAL A 38 -12.67 -6.66 5.23
N ALA A 39 -12.86 -5.36 5.33
CA ALA A 39 -14.17 -4.71 5.34
C ALA A 39 -14.21 -3.59 4.29
N ARG A 40 -15.40 -3.06 4.02
CA ARG A 40 -15.58 -1.90 3.14
C ARG A 40 -16.35 -0.81 3.86
N LEU A 41 -16.09 0.45 3.48
CA LEU A 41 -16.90 1.61 3.80
C LEU A 41 -17.61 2.07 2.53
N SER A 42 -18.93 2.16 2.60
CA SER A 42 -19.77 2.69 1.54
C SER A 42 -20.68 3.78 2.10
N SER A 43 -21.01 4.78 1.29
CA SER A 43 -22.00 5.79 1.64
C SER A 43 -23.42 5.20 1.82
N GLU A 44 -23.68 4.02 1.27
CA GLU A 44 -24.94 3.29 1.36
C GLU A 44 -25.11 2.55 2.70
N GLN A 45 -24.01 2.34 3.44
CA GLN A 45 -24.04 1.68 4.75
C GLN A 45 -24.52 2.62 5.86
N ARG A 46 -25.16 2.04 6.88
CA ARG A 46 -25.48 2.77 8.11
C ARG A 46 -24.21 3.25 8.79
N GLN A 47 -24.28 4.39 9.45
CA GLN A 47 -23.12 4.96 10.16
C GLN A 47 -22.52 3.99 11.16
N THR A 48 -23.36 3.25 11.91
CA THR A 48 -22.92 2.25 12.88
C THR A 48 -22.07 1.12 12.28
N GLU A 49 -22.40 0.68 11.05
CA GLU A 49 -21.63 -0.35 10.33
C GLU A 49 -20.27 0.19 9.88
N ARG A 50 -20.24 1.44 9.41
CA ARG A 50 -19.03 2.14 9.00
C ARG A 50 -18.10 2.36 10.19
N GLU A 51 -18.62 2.79 11.35
CA GLU A 51 -17.87 2.94 12.59
C GLU A 51 -17.35 1.59 13.11
N LYS A 52 -18.14 0.52 12.99
CA LYS A 52 -17.70 -0.84 13.36
C LYS A 52 -16.50 -1.29 12.52
N ALA A 53 -16.51 -1.05 11.21
CA ALA A 53 -15.39 -1.38 10.34
C ALA A 53 -14.11 -0.60 10.72
N LEU A 54 -14.24 0.71 10.97
CA LEU A 54 -13.12 1.55 11.41
C LEU A 54 -12.56 1.16 12.78
N ASN A 55 -13.45 0.85 13.72
CA ASN A 55 -13.06 0.37 15.05
C ASN A 55 -12.34 -0.99 14.96
N GLY A 56 -12.79 -1.87 14.07
CA GLY A 56 -12.13 -3.14 13.78
C GLY A 56 -10.72 -2.94 13.25
N LEU A 57 -10.51 -1.95 12.38
CA LEU A 57 -9.17 -1.56 11.88
C LEU A 57 -8.29 -1.00 13.01
N LYS A 58 -8.81 -0.04 13.79
CA LYS A 58 -8.09 0.57 14.93
C LYS A 58 -7.67 -0.47 15.97
N LYS A 59 -8.54 -1.46 16.24
CA LYS A 59 -8.27 -2.57 17.18
C LYS A 59 -7.46 -3.72 16.56
N ARG A 60 -6.99 -3.59 15.31
CA ARG A 60 -6.25 -4.62 14.59
C ARG A 60 -7.00 -5.95 14.41
N GLN A 61 -8.33 -5.91 14.36
CA GLN A 61 -9.22 -7.05 14.11
C GLN A 61 -9.52 -7.21 12.61
N ILE A 62 -9.49 -6.12 11.84
CA ILE A 62 -9.68 -6.08 10.39
C ILE A 62 -8.40 -5.53 9.79
N ARG A 63 -7.80 -6.26 8.84
CA ARG A 63 -6.52 -5.87 8.22
C ARG A 63 -6.66 -4.71 7.24
N LEU A 64 -7.61 -4.80 6.34
CA LEU A 64 -7.84 -3.76 5.33
C LEU A 64 -9.29 -3.28 5.37
N VAL A 65 -9.46 -1.97 5.38
CA VAL A 65 -10.78 -1.35 5.18
C VAL A 65 -10.74 -0.59 3.87
N LEU A 66 -11.52 -1.02 2.88
CA LEU A 66 -11.59 -0.42 1.56
C LEU A 66 -12.60 0.72 1.55
N THR A 67 -12.25 1.86 0.96
CA THR A 67 -13.08 3.06 0.97
C THR A 67 -12.90 3.92 -0.27
N THR A 68 -13.77 4.91 -0.41
CA THR A 68 -13.61 6.05 -1.32
C THR A 68 -13.58 7.35 -0.51
N ASP A 69 -13.09 8.44 -1.09
CA ASP A 69 -13.08 9.75 -0.40
C ASP A 69 -14.49 10.17 0.04
N VAL A 70 -15.50 9.90 -0.78
CA VAL A 70 -16.92 10.22 -0.46
C VAL A 70 -17.41 9.42 0.75
N ALA A 71 -17.08 8.14 0.83
CA ALA A 71 -17.51 7.27 1.93
C ALA A 71 -16.89 7.66 3.28
N CYS A 72 -15.74 8.34 3.27
CA CYS A 72 -15.08 8.81 4.49
C CYS A 72 -15.62 10.14 5.05
N ARG A 73 -16.46 10.85 4.31
CA ARG A 73 -17.00 12.12 4.76
C ARG A 73 -17.87 11.95 6.02
N GLY A 74 -17.70 12.87 6.98
CA GLY A 74 -18.45 12.88 8.23
C GLY A 74 -18.04 11.81 9.24
N LEU A 75 -16.99 11.02 8.98
CA LEU A 75 -16.44 10.07 9.93
C LEU A 75 -15.18 10.63 10.58
N ASP A 76 -15.08 10.45 11.91
CA ASP A 76 -13.83 10.71 12.62
C ASP A 76 -12.82 9.57 12.38
N ILE A 77 -12.04 9.75 11.31
CA ILE A 77 -11.03 8.79 10.89
C ILE A 77 -9.66 9.38 11.20
N GLN A 78 -9.13 9.04 12.34
CA GLN A 78 -7.80 9.48 12.78
C GLN A 78 -7.05 8.34 13.46
N LYS A 79 -5.73 8.50 13.59
CA LYS A 79 -4.83 7.58 14.29
C LYS A 79 -4.86 6.14 13.72
N LEU A 80 -5.01 6.02 12.43
CA LEU A 80 -4.93 4.71 11.78
C LEU A 80 -3.47 4.26 11.66
N PRO A 81 -3.20 2.94 11.71
CA PRO A 81 -1.85 2.41 11.55
C PRO A 81 -1.24 2.74 10.18
N ALA A 82 -2.01 2.60 9.10
CA ALA A 82 -1.55 2.93 7.76
C ALA A 82 -2.68 3.41 6.85
N VAL A 83 -2.28 4.08 5.78
CA VAL A 83 -3.11 4.47 4.63
C VAL A 83 -2.51 3.89 3.36
N VAL A 84 -3.35 3.34 2.49
CA VAL A 84 -2.96 2.88 1.15
C VAL A 84 -3.75 3.68 0.11
N ASN A 85 -3.06 4.37 -0.78
CA ASN A 85 -3.65 4.91 -1.99
C ASN A 85 -3.59 3.84 -3.07
N PHE A 86 -4.66 3.06 -3.23
CA PHE A 86 -4.80 2.11 -4.33
C PHE A 86 -4.86 2.84 -5.66
N ASP A 87 -5.67 3.90 -5.69
CA ASP A 87 -5.68 4.90 -6.75
C ASP A 87 -5.03 6.18 -6.24
N LEU A 88 -4.00 6.63 -6.94
CA LEU A 88 -3.30 7.87 -6.61
C LEU A 88 -4.25 9.07 -6.76
N PRO A 89 -4.26 10.00 -5.79
CA PRO A 89 -5.06 11.21 -5.89
C PRO A 89 -4.55 12.11 -7.03
N LYS A 90 -5.46 12.88 -7.61
CA LYS A 90 -5.16 13.79 -8.73
C LYS A 90 -4.72 15.18 -8.28
N ASP A 91 -4.90 15.50 -7.01
CA ASP A 91 -4.55 16.79 -6.42
C ASP A 91 -3.94 16.62 -5.03
N VAL A 92 -3.14 17.59 -4.63
CA VAL A 92 -2.37 17.59 -3.37
C VAL A 92 -3.30 17.62 -2.15
N ASN A 93 -4.39 18.37 -2.21
CA ASN A 93 -5.32 18.49 -1.07
C ASN A 93 -5.95 17.14 -0.73
N THR A 94 -6.41 16.40 -1.76
CA THR A 94 -6.92 15.03 -1.58
C THR A 94 -5.85 14.12 -0.97
N TYR A 95 -4.60 14.23 -1.43
CA TYR A 95 -3.49 13.47 -0.85
C TYR A 95 -3.30 13.76 0.63
N ILE A 96 -3.18 15.05 0.99
CA ILE A 96 -3.01 15.49 2.38
C ILE A 96 -4.18 15.02 3.26
N HIS A 97 -5.41 15.12 2.76
CA HIS A 97 -6.60 14.66 3.49
C HIS A 97 -6.58 13.14 3.75
N ARG A 98 -6.11 12.33 2.79
CA ARG A 98 -6.00 10.87 2.94
C ARG A 98 -4.89 10.51 3.93
N ILE A 99 -3.68 11.02 3.75
CA ILE A 99 -2.55 10.70 4.62
C ILE A 99 -2.74 11.25 6.04
N GLY A 100 -3.47 12.36 6.18
CA GLY A 100 -3.84 12.91 7.48
C GLY A 100 -4.75 11.99 8.33
N ARG A 101 -5.10 10.79 7.87
CA ARG A 101 -5.79 9.76 8.67
C ARG A 101 -4.83 8.91 9.49
N THR A 102 -3.53 8.97 9.21
CA THR A 102 -2.46 8.28 9.93
C THR A 102 -1.40 9.26 10.46
N GLY A 103 -0.50 8.84 11.33
CA GLY A 103 0.70 9.59 11.71
C GLY A 103 0.48 10.90 12.45
N ARG A 104 -0.60 11.09 13.22
CA ARG A 104 -0.85 12.32 13.96
C ARG A 104 -0.37 12.26 15.41
N MET A 105 0.00 13.44 15.97
CA MET A 105 0.35 13.64 17.39
C MET A 105 1.55 12.79 17.86
N GLY A 106 2.60 12.70 17.03
CA GLY A 106 3.82 11.96 17.38
C GLY A 106 3.74 10.43 17.23
N ALA A 107 2.58 9.90 16.77
CA ALA A 107 2.48 8.50 16.41
C ALA A 107 3.03 8.28 14.99
N SER A 108 3.86 7.23 14.83
CA SER A 108 4.30 6.78 13.51
C SER A 108 3.13 6.23 12.70
N GLY A 109 3.05 6.57 11.42
CA GLY A 109 2.07 6.03 10.50
C GLY A 109 2.72 5.72 9.16
N SER A 110 2.21 4.71 8.47
CA SER A 110 2.72 4.32 7.16
C SER A 110 1.76 4.76 6.05
N VAL A 111 2.33 5.25 4.94
CA VAL A 111 1.57 5.55 3.73
C VAL A 111 2.14 4.75 2.57
N VAL A 112 1.28 3.99 1.89
CA VAL A 112 1.65 3.19 0.71
C VAL A 112 0.93 3.74 -0.50
N ASN A 113 1.67 4.13 -1.53
CA ASN A 113 1.14 4.60 -2.80
C ASN A 113 1.34 3.50 -3.85
N LEU A 114 0.24 2.99 -4.42
CA LEU A 114 0.27 1.97 -5.46
C LEU A 114 0.12 2.63 -6.84
N GLY A 115 0.88 2.16 -7.82
CA GLY A 115 0.81 2.66 -9.18
C GLY A 115 1.87 2.03 -10.06
N ASN A 116 1.74 2.19 -11.38
CA ASN A 116 2.82 1.87 -12.29
C ASN A 116 3.88 2.99 -12.28
N GLU A 117 5.02 2.77 -12.91
CA GLU A 117 6.13 3.74 -12.92
C GLU A 117 5.74 5.11 -13.49
N HIS A 118 4.85 5.14 -14.48
CA HIS A 118 4.39 6.38 -15.09
C HIS A 118 3.50 7.18 -14.13
N ASP A 119 2.55 6.50 -13.48
CA ASP A 119 1.65 7.13 -12.53
C ASP A 119 2.40 7.64 -11.29
N LEU A 120 3.36 6.85 -10.79
CA LEU A 120 4.20 7.26 -9.66
C LEU A 120 5.10 8.44 -10.00
N ARG A 121 5.62 8.54 -11.24
CA ARG A 121 6.39 9.73 -11.67
C ARG A 121 5.54 10.98 -11.70
N LYS A 122 4.33 10.91 -12.27
CA LYS A 122 3.38 12.03 -12.27
C LYS A 122 3.00 12.43 -10.85
N PHE A 123 2.77 11.45 -10.00
CA PHE A 123 2.42 11.69 -8.61
C PHE A 123 3.57 12.35 -7.83
N LYS A 124 4.82 11.91 -7.98
CA LYS A 124 5.98 12.58 -7.39
C LYS A 124 6.11 14.02 -7.86
N GLN A 125 5.81 14.30 -9.14
CA GLN A 125 5.80 15.66 -9.66
C GLN A 125 4.67 16.52 -9.04
N LEU A 126 3.50 15.91 -8.79
CA LEU A 126 2.37 16.57 -8.16
C LEU A 126 2.70 17.06 -6.74
N ILE A 127 3.39 16.24 -5.95
CA ILE A 127 3.71 16.51 -4.54
C ILE A 127 5.12 17.05 -4.33
N LYS A 128 5.82 17.48 -5.37
CA LYS A 128 7.24 17.92 -5.30
C LYS A 128 7.50 19.09 -4.34
N ASP A 129 6.51 19.93 -4.13
CA ASP A 129 6.61 21.12 -3.25
C ASP A 129 6.22 20.79 -1.80
N GLU A 130 5.83 19.53 -1.54
CA GLU A 130 5.53 19.04 -0.20
C GLU A 130 6.78 18.42 0.46
N THR A 131 6.78 18.39 1.78
CA THR A 131 7.92 17.86 2.58
C THR A 131 7.95 16.34 2.71
N TYR A 132 7.26 15.62 1.81
CA TYR A 132 7.17 14.16 1.87
C TYR A 132 8.26 13.49 1.05
N GLU A 133 9.04 12.63 1.68
CA GLU A 133 9.96 11.73 1.00
C GLU A 133 9.24 10.44 0.64
N ILE A 134 9.36 10.01 -0.64
CA ILE A 134 8.75 8.77 -1.13
C ILE A 134 9.85 7.84 -1.61
N GLU A 135 9.94 6.71 -0.93
CA GLU A 135 10.82 5.61 -1.27
C GLU A 135 10.07 4.50 -2.01
N THR A 136 10.81 3.68 -2.75
CA THR A 136 10.24 2.49 -3.38
C THR A 136 10.15 1.37 -2.35
N GLY A 137 8.93 0.87 -2.10
CA GLY A 137 8.70 -0.24 -1.19
C GLY A 137 8.62 -1.58 -1.90
N TYR A 138 9.04 -2.63 -1.21
CA TYR A 138 8.98 -4.03 -1.64
C TYR A 138 8.34 -4.88 -0.55
N ILE A 139 7.63 -5.94 -0.95
CA ILE A 139 7.10 -6.93 -0.01
C ILE A 139 7.94 -8.19 -0.15
N PHE A 140 8.62 -8.55 0.94
CA PHE A 140 9.47 -9.71 1.03
C PHE A 140 9.23 -10.44 2.36
N ASN A 141 9.04 -11.77 2.31
CA ASN A 141 8.75 -12.60 3.51
C ASN A 141 7.65 -12.04 4.42
N GLN A 142 6.56 -11.53 3.83
CA GLN A 142 5.44 -10.88 4.53
C GLN A 142 5.83 -9.60 5.31
N GLU A 143 6.92 -8.96 4.94
CA GLU A 143 7.36 -7.67 5.47
C GLU A 143 7.39 -6.62 4.36
N LEU A 144 7.05 -5.37 4.71
CA LEU A 144 7.19 -4.22 3.84
C LEU A 144 8.56 -3.59 4.14
N THR A 145 9.40 -3.49 3.12
CA THR A 145 10.76 -2.94 3.22
C THR A 145 11.06 -1.97 2.10
N THR A 146 11.94 -1.02 2.33
CA THR A 146 12.52 -0.14 1.31
C THR A 146 13.78 -0.73 0.69
N GLU A 147 14.38 -1.75 1.31
CA GLU A 147 15.53 -2.45 0.77
C GLU A 147 15.12 -3.47 -0.30
N LYS A 148 15.74 -3.34 -1.48
CA LYS A 148 15.55 -4.30 -2.57
C LYS A 148 16.39 -5.55 -2.31
N ASN A 149 15.72 -6.66 -1.96
CA ASN A 149 16.42 -7.94 -1.87
C ASN A 149 16.71 -8.50 -3.27
N VAL A 150 17.95 -8.32 -3.74
CA VAL A 150 18.39 -8.65 -5.10
C VAL A 150 18.30 -10.16 -5.39
N GLU A 151 18.40 -11.01 -4.37
CA GLU A 151 18.35 -12.48 -4.53
C GLU A 151 16.98 -12.99 -4.97
N THR A 152 15.90 -12.28 -4.64
CA THR A 152 14.53 -12.69 -4.98
C THR A 152 14.07 -12.23 -6.37
N VAL A 153 14.76 -11.30 -7.01
CA VAL A 153 14.26 -10.68 -8.24
C VAL A 153 14.58 -11.49 -9.49
N ARG A 154 15.68 -12.28 -9.55
CA ARG A 154 16.01 -13.21 -10.66
C ARG A 154 17.11 -14.23 -10.29
N PRO A 155 16.83 -15.37 -9.62
CA PRO A 155 17.88 -16.31 -9.23
C PRO A 155 18.60 -16.99 -10.44
N GLN A 156 17.92 -17.15 -11.57
CA GLN A 156 18.50 -17.89 -12.70
C GLN A 156 19.39 -17.04 -13.65
N LYS A 157 19.17 -15.73 -13.78
CA LYS A 157 20.00 -14.89 -14.66
C LYS A 157 21.27 -14.37 -13.98
N LEU A 158 21.26 -14.15 -12.67
CA LEU A 158 22.46 -13.73 -11.94
C LEU A 158 23.51 -14.84 -11.87
N LYS A 159 23.10 -16.12 -11.62
CA LYS A 159 24.02 -17.25 -11.59
C LYS A 159 24.76 -17.47 -12.93
N LYS A 160 24.12 -17.18 -14.07
CA LYS A 160 24.78 -17.28 -15.38
C LYS A 160 25.76 -16.14 -15.67
N SER A 161 25.49 -14.90 -15.18
CA SER A 161 26.39 -13.78 -15.38
C SER A 161 27.63 -13.84 -14.48
N VAL A 162 27.46 -14.24 -13.22
CA VAL A 162 28.58 -14.43 -12.28
C VAL A 162 29.49 -15.58 -12.73
N LYS A 163 28.94 -16.71 -13.20
CA LYS A 163 29.75 -17.78 -13.78
C LYS A 163 30.53 -17.34 -15.02
N LYS A 164 29.92 -16.59 -15.94
CA LYS A 164 30.64 -16.06 -17.13
C LYS A 164 31.75 -15.07 -16.77
N THR A 165 31.59 -14.31 -15.69
CA THR A 165 32.63 -13.36 -15.24
C THR A 165 33.76 -14.11 -14.52
N ALA A 166 33.46 -15.13 -13.72
CA ALA A 166 34.46 -15.97 -13.08
C ALA A 166 35.29 -16.77 -14.11
N GLU A 167 34.64 -17.41 -15.10
CA GLU A 167 35.34 -18.12 -16.19
C GLU A 167 36.19 -17.19 -17.09
N LYS A 168 35.81 -15.90 -17.17
CA LYS A 168 36.60 -14.92 -17.94
C LYS A 168 37.82 -14.40 -17.16
N VAL A 169 37.73 -14.35 -15.84
CA VAL A 169 38.82 -13.96 -14.93
C VAL A 169 39.84 -15.11 -14.80
N GLU A 170 39.39 -16.39 -14.68
CA GLU A 170 40.29 -17.54 -14.65
C GLU A 170 41.08 -17.76 -15.96
N LYS A 171 40.56 -17.34 -17.12
CA LYS A 171 41.26 -17.43 -18.41
C LYS A 171 42.22 -16.27 -18.69
N GLN A 172 42.32 -15.26 -17.82
CA GLN A 172 43.19 -14.08 -17.98
C GLN A 172 44.30 -13.97 -16.92
N LEU A 173 44.47 -15.00 -16.07
CA LEU A 173 45.59 -15.08 -15.13
C LEU A 173 46.70 -15.93 -15.79
N PRO A 174 47.94 -15.42 -15.83
CA PRO A 174 49.10 -16.11 -16.43
C PRO A 174 49.47 -17.39 -15.67
#